data_8c8685fafec42444dc51302fe6941cbd
#
_entry.id   8c8685fafec42444dc51302fe6941cbd
#
_cell.length_a   1.000
_cell.length_b   1.000
_cell.length_c   1.000
_cell.angle_alpha   90.00
_cell.angle_beta   90.00
_cell.angle_gamma   90.00
#
_symmetry.space_group_name_H-M   'P 1'
#
loop_
_entity.id
_entity.type
_entity.pdbx_description
1 polymer ?
#
loop_
_entity_poly.entity_id
_entity_poly.type
_entity_poly.pdbx_seq_one_letter_code
_entity_poly.pdbx_strand_id
1 'polypeptide(L)'
;MSLAPFDGTAWLANLPREDGVVYWKGWIIYVEWGSHDVYRIKEGTVGFARGSARLVADTLYLPKSYACSLADCFSAKKIVVDAENPIMFSDDFGAVYLKDEKWAYYSYAENKWVDATGQSLLYTPRLNEGVFRIAEGTKYLCPESCLTTSFEKIIVPEGCEEVLYNSLRELGNCKYIELPSTLKYIDVFDPRGDSQMEIVLKAKEVPGTDNTPFEKCTHITLYVPKESLDKYLADSRYNGKFKEIKAIPDNVTIKGDVNGDGKVNSADVTTVYNYIADSSATSLTLDQVDINGDGKVNATDITDLYNIIQVE
;
A
#
# COMPACT_ATOMS: atom_id res chain seq x y z
N MET A 1 25.77 -7.15 -11.01
CA MET A 1 26.01 -6.60 -12.36
C MET A 1 24.84 -6.99 -13.24
N SER A 2 23.94 -6.07 -13.50
CA SER A 2 22.89 -6.29 -14.51
C SER A 2 23.53 -6.00 -15.87
N LEU A 3 23.81 -7.02 -16.62
CA LEU A 3 24.24 -6.87 -18.00
C LEU A 3 22.97 -6.63 -18.81
N ALA A 4 22.72 -5.37 -19.18
CA ALA A 4 21.75 -5.08 -20.23
C ALA A 4 22.12 -5.96 -21.46
N PRO A 5 21.18 -6.67 -22.07
CA PRO A 5 21.48 -7.69 -23.09
C PRO A 5 22.24 -7.14 -24.30
N PHE A 6 22.32 -5.83 -24.45
CA PHE A 6 23.00 -5.15 -25.56
C PHE A 6 24.21 -4.31 -25.11
N ASP A 7 24.55 -4.33 -23.81
CA ASP A 7 25.64 -3.53 -23.26
C ASP A 7 26.99 -3.91 -23.92
N GLY A 8 27.81 -2.89 -24.28
CA GLY A 8 29.07 -3.06 -24.94
C GLY A 8 28.99 -3.40 -26.44
N THR A 9 27.79 -3.49 -27.04
CA THR A 9 27.65 -3.75 -28.49
C THR A 9 27.79 -2.47 -29.31
N ALA A 10 28.43 -2.56 -30.50
CA ALA A 10 28.49 -1.44 -31.43
C ALA A 10 27.10 -0.98 -31.89
N TRP A 11 26.12 -1.88 -31.89
CA TRP A 11 24.74 -1.54 -32.21
C TRP A 11 24.15 -0.55 -31.19
N LEU A 12 24.22 -0.84 -29.89
CA LEU A 12 23.74 0.04 -28.83
C LEU A 12 24.51 1.36 -28.82
N ALA A 13 25.82 1.34 -29.04
CA ALA A 13 26.66 2.55 -29.05
C ALA A 13 26.28 3.55 -30.15
N ASN A 14 25.69 3.07 -31.25
CA ASN A 14 25.29 3.90 -32.41
C ASN A 14 23.82 4.36 -32.33
N LEU A 15 23.06 3.94 -31.32
CA LEU A 15 21.67 4.41 -31.15
C LEU A 15 21.62 5.79 -30.51
N PRO A 16 20.67 6.65 -30.94
CA PRO A 16 20.49 7.95 -30.34
C PRO A 16 20.07 7.83 -28.87
N ARG A 17 20.57 8.72 -28.02
CA ARG A 17 20.25 8.83 -26.60
C ARG A 17 19.49 10.10 -26.33
N GLU A 18 18.41 10.01 -25.60
CA GLU A 18 17.63 11.13 -25.11
C GLU A 18 17.76 11.13 -23.58
N ASP A 19 18.45 12.12 -23.02
CA ASP A 19 18.74 12.24 -21.57
C ASP A 19 19.28 10.94 -20.94
N GLY A 20 20.24 10.29 -21.63
CA GLY A 20 20.85 9.05 -21.17
C GLY A 20 20.00 7.78 -21.43
N VAL A 21 18.84 7.90 -22.06
CA VAL A 21 17.93 6.78 -22.32
C VAL A 21 17.92 6.44 -23.79
N VAL A 22 17.98 5.14 -24.11
CA VAL A 22 17.87 4.62 -25.50
C VAL A 22 16.51 3.97 -25.68
N TYR A 23 15.75 4.51 -26.63
CA TYR A 23 14.46 3.98 -27.06
C TYR A 23 14.58 3.20 -28.36
N TRP A 24 13.92 2.05 -28.45
CA TRP A 24 13.84 1.26 -29.65
C TRP A 24 12.47 0.58 -29.80
N LYS A 25 11.77 0.88 -30.88
CA LYS A 25 10.43 0.34 -31.20
C LYS A 25 9.44 0.38 -30.03
N GLY A 26 9.40 1.49 -29.30
CA GLY A 26 8.51 1.67 -28.14
C GLY A 26 9.00 1.05 -26.84
N TRP A 27 10.23 0.54 -26.81
CA TRP A 27 10.84 0.00 -25.59
C TRP A 27 12.02 0.82 -25.14
N ILE A 28 12.18 1.00 -23.83
CA ILE A 28 13.44 1.44 -23.24
C ILE A 28 14.35 0.23 -23.14
N ILE A 29 15.48 0.29 -23.85
CA ILE A 29 16.44 -0.83 -23.93
C ILE A 29 17.74 -0.56 -23.19
N TYR A 30 18.01 0.69 -22.81
CA TYR A 30 19.18 1.08 -22.03
C TYR A 30 18.94 2.40 -21.32
N VAL A 31 19.48 2.52 -20.10
CA VAL A 31 19.49 3.74 -19.28
C VAL A 31 20.91 3.94 -18.77
N GLU A 32 21.48 5.11 -18.99
CA GLU A 32 22.77 5.48 -18.40
C GLU A 32 22.65 5.66 -16.88
N TRP A 33 23.76 5.43 -16.19
CA TRP A 33 23.82 5.69 -14.76
C TRP A 33 23.64 7.18 -14.49
N GLY A 34 22.72 7.52 -13.63
CA GLY A 34 22.40 8.88 -13.21
C GLY A 34 21.03 8.97 -12.58
N SER A 35 20.71 10.17 -12.11
CA SER A 35 19.40 10.50 -11.58
C SER A 35 18.88 11.77 -12.22
N HIS A 36 17.58 11.90 -12.33
CA HIS A 36 16.88 13.06 -12.85
C HIS A 36 16.01 13.68 -11.76
N ASP A 37 15.90 15.00 -11.69
CA ASP A 37 14.87 15.63 -10.85
C ASP A 37 13.48 15.31 -11.40
N VAL A 38 13.32 15.43 -12.72
CA VAL A 38 12.09 15.09 -13.41
C VAL A 38 12.45 14.34 -14.69
N TYR A 39 11.83 13.18 -14.91
CA TYR A 39 11.93 12.47 -16.17
C TYR A 39 10.56 12.17 -16.76
N ARG A 40 10.39 12.42 -18.07
CA ARG A 40 9.15 12.12 -18.79
C ARG A 40 9.42 11.03 -19.80
N ILE A 41 8.86 9.84 -19.56
CA ILE A 41 8.93 8.76 -20.54
C ILE A 41 8.19 9.20 -21.80
N LYS A 42 8.81 8.97 -22.93
CA LYS A 42 8.32 9.38 -24.25
C LYS A 42 7.02 8.67 -24.62
N GLU A 43 6.07 9.44 -25.18
CA GLU A 43 4.84 8.86 -25.73
C GLU A 43 5.16 7.81 -26.80
N GLY A 44 4.38 6.74 -26.85
CA GLY A 44 4.64 5.58 -27.67
C GLY A 44 5.56 4.54 -27.00
N THR A 45 6.08 4.82 -25.78
CA THR A 45 6.78 3.83 -24.98
C THR A 45 5.78 2.90 -24.33
N VAL A 46 5.94 1.60 -24.55
CA VAL A 46 5.06 0.57 -23.98
C VAL A 46 5.68 -0.11 -22.77
N GLY A 47 7.01 -0.02 -22.58
CA GLY A 47 7.67 -0.62 -21.44
C GLY A 47 9.20 -0.59 -21.48
N PHE A 48 9.82 -1.35 -20.57
CA PHE A 48 11.27 -1.57 -20.47
C PHE A 48 11.63 -2.95 -20.96
N ALA A 49 12.72 -3.05 -21.70
CA ALA A 49 13.31 -4.35 -22.02
C ALA A 49 13.95 -4.96 -20.75
N ARG A 50 13.78 -6.24 -20.57
CA ARG A 50 14.35 -6.97 -19.43
C ARG A 50 15.87 -6.79 -19.37
N GLY A 51 16.39 -6.37 -18.22
CA GLY A 51 17.82 -6.14 -18.00
C GLY A 51 18.32 -4.77 -18.47
N SER A 52 17.47 -3.86 -18.95
CA SER A 52 17.80 -2.44 -19.03
C SER A 52 18.14 -1.90 -17.65
N ALA A 53 19.06 -0.91 -17.56
CA ALA A 53 19.40 -0.30 -16.29
C ALA A 53 18.16 0.41 -15.70
N ARG A 54 18.15 0.56 -14.37
CA ARG A 54 17.05 1.23 -13.67
C ARG A 54 17.04 2.73 -13.94
N LEU A 55 15.90 3.28 -14.34
CA LEU A 55 15.71 4.72 -14.44
C LEU A 55 15.44 5.31 -13.05
N VAL A 56 16.26 6.29 -12.63
CA VAL A 56 16.15 6.96 -11.34
C VAL A 56 15.68 8.38 -11.56
N ALA A 57 14.61 8.79 -10.88
CA ALA A 57 14.09 10.15 -10.93
C ALA A 57 13.41 10.55 -9.62
N ASP A 58 13.39 11.83 -9.27
CA ASP A 58 12.52 12.28 -8.17
C ASP A 58 11.05 12.20 -8.60
N THR A 59 10.72 12.73 -9.77
CA THR A 59 9.39 12.57 -10.37
C THR A 59 9.49 11.92 -11.74
N LEU A 60 8.76 10.82 -11.92
CA LEU A 60 8.68 10.08 -13.18
C LEU A 60 7.28 10.20 -13.77
N TYR A 61 7.19 10.65 -15.03
CA TYR A 61 5.92 10.69 -15.77
C TYR A 61 5.84 9.51 -16.72
N LEU A 62 4.76 8.73 -16.59
CA LEU A 62 4.42 7.63 -17.49
C LEU A 62 3.41 8.10 -18.53
N PRO A 63 3.66 7.85 -19.83
CA PRO A 63 2.75 8.27 -20.90
C PRO A 63 1.48 7.41 -20.94
N LYS A 64 0.51 7.87 -21.69
CA LYS A 64 -0.76 7.17 -21.93
C LYS A 64 -0.54 5.78 -22.58
N SER A 65 0.52 5.62 -23.39
CA SER A 65 0.85 4.36 -24.06
C SER A 65 1.50 3.32 -23.17
N TYR A 66 1.97 3.68 -21.94
CA TYR A 66 2.69 2.76 -21.08
C TYR A 66 1.77 1.66 -20.53
N ALA A 67 2.16 0.39 -20.69
CA ALA A 67 1.32 -0.76 -20.38
C ALA A 67 2.09 -1.96 -19.78
N CYS A 68 3.32 -1.71 -19.28
CA CYS A 68 4.19 -2.78 -18.79
C CYS A 68 4.31 -2.75 -17.26
N SER A 69 4.84 -3.84 -16.70
CA SER A 69 5.21 -3.91 -15.27
C SER A 69 6.17 -2.79 -14.89
N LEU A 70 6.06 -2.35 -13.63
CA LEU A 70 6.92 -1.32 -13.03
C LEU A 70 8.03 -1.92 -12.17
N ALA A 71 7.97 -3.23 -11.88
CA ALA A 71 8.93 -3.89 -11.02
C ALA A 71 10.35 -3.79 -11.59
N ASP A 72 11.29 -3.36 -10.75
CA ASP A 72 12.73 -3.25 -11.04
C ASP A 72 13.16 -2.30 -12.17
N CYS A 73 12.20 -1.63 -12.82
CA CYS A 73 12.50 -0.71 -13.94
C CYS A 73 12.79 0.71 -13.46
N PHE A 74 12.25 1.10 -12.31
CA PHE A 74 12.33 2.46 -11.79
C PHE A 74 12.82 2.53 -10.35
N SER A 75 13.30 3.74 -9.99
CA SER A 75 13.37 4.21 -8.63
C SER A 75 12.93 5.67 -8.65
N ALA A 76 11.75 5.95 -8.12
CA ALA A 76 11.19 7.31 -8.10
C ALA A 76 10.58 7.62 -6.74
N LYS A 77 10.61 8.91 -6.33
CA LYS A 77 9.89 9.40 -5.15
C LYS A 77 8.41 9.61 -5.46
N LYS A 78 8.09 9.89 -6.72
CA LYS A 78 6.72 10.07 -7.21
C LYS A 78 6.61 9.57 -8.65
N ILE A 79 5.56 8.80 -8.94
CA ILE A 79 5.19 8.47 -10.32
C ILE A 79 3.88 9.17 -10.64
N VAL A 80 3.82 9.79 -11.80
CA VAL A 80 2.62 10.45 -12.33
C VAL A 80 2.24 9.73 -13.62
N VAL A 81 1.12 9.06 -13.60
CA VAL A 81 0.57 8.39 -14.78
C VAL A 81 -0.32 9.39 -15.53
N ASP A 82 -0.19 9.43 -16.86
CA ASP A 82 -1.04 10.24 -17.71
C ASP A 82 -2.53 9.91 -17.47
N ALA A 83 -3.36 10.94 -17.29
CA ALA A 83 -4.79 10.77 -16.97
C ALA A 83 -5.56 9.97 -18.05
N GLU A 84 -5.09 10.02 -19.30
CA GLU A 84 -5.66 9.25 -20.41
C GLU A 84 -5.09 7.83 -20.53
N ASN A 85 -4.18 7.40 -19.64
CA ASN A 85 -3.71 6.03 -19.67
C ASN A 85 -4.89 5.07 -19.45
N PRO A 86 -5.13 4.11 -20.37
CA PRO A 86 -6.34 3.29 -20.31
C PRO A 86 -6.36 2.28 -19.16
N ILE A 87 -5.18 1.84 -18.69
CA ILE A 87 -5.07 0.70 -17.76
C ILE A 87 -4.51 1.06 -16.38
N MET A 88 -3.85 2.21 -16.24
CA MET A 88 -3.22 2.63 -14.98
C MET A 88 -3.63 4.04 -14.56
N PHE A 89 -3.48 4.33 -13.28
CA PHE A 89 -3.49 5.68 -12.71
C PHE A 89 -2.50 5.76 -11.55
N SER A 90 -2.19 6.96 -11.12
CA SER A 90 -1.42 7.21 -9.89
C SER A 90 -2.20 8.09 -8.93
N ASP A 91 -1.99 7.89 -7.64
CA ASP A 91 -2.50 8.77 -6.59
C ASP A 91 -1.55 9.97 -6.33
N ASP A 92 -1.91 10.81 -5.38
CA ASP A 92 -1.12 11.99 -5.01
C ASP A 92 0.24 11.65 -4.37
N PHE A 93 0.35 10.47 -3.76
CA PHE A 93 1.63 9.94 -3.26
C PHE A 93 2.54 9.44 -4.38
N GLY A 94 1.99 9.21 -5.58
CA GLY A 94 2.70 8.64 -6.71
C GLY A 94 2.75 7.12 -6.69
N ALA A 95 1.89 6.48 -5.91
CA ALA A 95 1.64 5.05 -6.02
C ALA A 95 0.85 4.78 -7.30
N VAL A 96 1.12 3.67 -7.96
CA VAL A 96 0.52 3.32 -9.25
C VAL A 96 -0.39 2.12 -9.09
N TYR A 97 -1.56 2.25 -9.67
CA TYR A 97 -2.62 1.24 -9.64
C TYR A 97 -2.99 0.80 -11.05
N LEU A 98 -3.30 -0.49 -11.20
CA LEU A 98 -4.13 -0.96 -12.30
C LEU A 98 -5.57 -0.53 -12.06
N LYS A 99 -6.25 -0.10 -13.10
CA LYS A 99 -7.69 0.12 -13.10
C LYS A 99 -8.43 -1.21 -13.00
N ASP A 100 -9.73 -1.24 -13.15
CA ASP A 100 -10.55 -2.46 -13.08
C ASP A 100 -10.36 -3.31 -14.34
N GLU A 101 -9.16 -3.82 -14.54
CA GLU A 101 -8.72 -4.59 -15.68
C GLU A 101 -8.48 -6.05 -15.31
N LYS A 102 -8.53 -6.93 -16.31
CA LYS A 102 -8.11 -8.33 -16.17
C LYS A 102 -6.59 -8.44 -16.21
N TRP A 103 -6.06 -9.14 -15.25
CA TRP A 103 -4.65 -9.47 -15.17
C TRP A 103 -4.44 -10.87 -14.56
N ALA A 104 -3.23 -11.35 -14.52
CA ALA A 104 -2.93 -12.64 -13.93
C ALA A 104 -1.67 -12.57 -13.07
N TYR A 105 -1.65 -13.31 -11.98
CA TYR A 105 -0.48 -13.51 -11.12
C TYR A 105 -0.18 -15.00 -10.94
N TYR A 106 1.06 -15.31 -10.62
CA TYR A 106 1.43 -16.67 -10.29
C TYR A 106 1.20 -16.93 -8.81
N SER A 107 0.28 -17.82 -8.48
CA SER A 107 0.05 -18.28 -7.10
C SER A 107 1.05 -19.39 -6.77
N TYR A 108 1.95 -19.11 -5.84
CA TYR A 108 2.90 -20.12 -5.36
C TYR A 108 2.18 -21.19 -4.52
N ALA A 109 1.14 -20.82 -3.80
CA ALA A 109 0.32 -21.77 -3.02
C ALA A 109 -0.37 -22.80 -3.92
N GLU A 110 -0.91 -22.36 -5.06
CA GLU A 110 -1.62 -23.23 -6.01
C GLU A 110 -0.72 -23.78 -7.13
N ASN A 111 0.52 -23.25 -7.23
CA ASN A 111 1.50 -23.57 -8.28
C ASN A 111 0.92 -23.41 -9.70
N LYS A 112 0.16 -22.32 -9.91
CA LYS A 112 -0.46 -22.00 -11.20
C LYS A 112 -0.66 -20.50 -11.40
N TRP A 113 -0.95 -20.11 -12.64
CA TRP A 113 -1.44 -18.77 -12.95
C TRP A 113 -2.91 -18.63 -12.54
N VAL A 114 -3.23 -17.53 -11.87
CA VAL A 114 -4.58 -17.18 -11.41
C VAL A 114 -4.99 -15.87 -12.06
N ASP A 115 -6.17 -15.88 -12.68
CA ASP A 115 -6.77 -14.67 -13.24
C ASP A 115 -7.38 -13.82 -12.12
N ALA A 116 -7.15 -12.52 -12.18
CA ALA A 116 -7.71 -11.53 -11.26
C ALA A 116 -8.40 -10.41 -12.06
N THR A 117 -9.38 -9.80 -11.43
CA THR A 117 -10.07 -8.63 -11.99
C THR A 117 -10.39 -7.66 -10.88
N GLY A 118 -10.00 -6.42 -11.04
CA GLY A 118 -10.25 -5.35 -10.08
C GLY A 118 -9.08 -4.40 -9.93
N GLN A 119 -9.35 -3.23 -9.40
CA GLN A 119 -8.31 -2.26 -9.10
C GLN A 119 -7.24 -2.88 -8.22
N SER A 120 -5.99 -2.69 -8.57
CA SER A 120 -4.87 -3.38 -7.93
C SER A 120 -3.70 -2.43 -7.71
N LEU A 121 -3.12 -2.40 -6.52
CA LEU A 121 -1.89 -1.66 -6.26
C LEU A 121 -0.73 -2.35 -6.96
N LEU A 122 -0.10 -1.65 -7.91
CA LEU A 122 0.98 -2.18 -8.74
C LEU A 122 2.37 -1.79 -8.23
N TYR A 123 2.52 -0.57 -7.72
CA TYR A 123 3.81 -0.02 -7.30
C TYR A 123 3.64 1.10 -6.28
N THR A 124 4.55 1.16 -5.32
CA THR A 124 4.63 2.24 -4.34
C THR A 124 6.02 2.84 -4.35
N PRO A 125 6.16 4.18 -4.39
CA PRO A 125 7.45 4.85 -4.32
C PRO A 125 8.21 4.50 -3.03
N ARG A 126 9.51 4.23 -3.13
CA ARG A 126 10.33 3.68 -2.05
C ARG A 126 10.79 4.68 -0.99
N LEU A 127 10.73 5.98 -1.29
CA LEU A 127 11.35 7.05 -0.49
C LEU A 127 10.35 7.94 0.25
N ASN A 128 9.08 7.55 0.32
CA ASN A 128 8.05 8.31 1.01
C ASN A 128 7.97 7.88 2.49
N GLU A 129 7.65 8.83 3.35
CA GLU A 129 7.52 8.65 4.80
C GLU A 129 6.07 8.96 5.24
N GLY A 130 5.78 8.73 6.51
CA GLY A 130 4.49 9.02 7.11
C GLY A 130 3.44 7.92 6.91
N VAL A 131 2.19 8.32 6.70
CA VAL A 131 1.06 7.41 6.57
C VAL A 131 0.72 7.18 5.11
N PHE A 132 0.79 5.94 4.65
CA PHE A 132 0.32 5.54 3.33
C PHE A 132 -1.06 4.90 3.43
N ARG A 133 -2.05 5.54 2.82
CA ARG A 133 -3.39 5.01 2.64
C ARG A 133 -3.51 4.51 1.20
N ILE A 134 -3.69 3.22 1.04
CA ILE A 134 -3.90 2.62 -0.28
C ILE A 134 -5.28 3.06 -0.78
N ALA A 135 -5.36 3.41 -2.07
CA ALA A 135 -6.57 3.97 -2.67
C ALA A 135 -7.79 3.06 -2.48
N GLU A 136 -8.93 3.67 -2.16
CA GLU A 136 -10.21 2.98 -2.04
C GLU A 136 -10.56 2.23 -3.33
N GLY A 137 -11.25 1.10 -3.20
CA GLY A 137 -11.57 0.22 -4.31
C GLY A 137 -10.47 -0.76 -4.70
N THR A 138 -9.28 -0.67 -4.09
CA THR A 138 -8.18 -1.62 -4.32
C THR A 138 -8.57 -3.00 -3.77
N LYS A 139 -8.57 -4.00 -4.65
CA LYS A 139 -8.88 -5.40 -4.31
C LYS A 139 -7.63 -6.25 -4.07
N TYR A 140 -6.54 -5.93 -4.73
CA TYR A 140 -5.30 -6.71 -4.68
C TYR A 140 -4.10 -5.82 -4.43
N LEU A 141 -3.20 -6.27 -3.56
CA LEU A 141 -1.83 -5.78 -3.54
C LEU A 141 -0.99 -6.71 -4.40
N CYS A 142 -0.56 -6.22 -5.57
CA CYS A 142 0.24 -6.99 -6.52
C CYS A 142 1.56 -7.45 -5.90
N PRO A 143 2.16 -8.52 -6.41
CA PRO A 143 3.47 -8.97 -5.94
C PRO A 143 4.49 -7.83 -5.93
N GLU A 144 5.19 -7.68 -4.78
CA GLU A 144 6.24 -6.68 -4.55
C GLU A 144 5.80 -5.21 -4.66
N SER A 145 4.50 -4.92 -4.62
CA SER A 145 3.96 -3.55 -4.82
C SER A 145 4.39 -2.53 -3.76
N CYS A 146 4.56 -2.94 -2.50
CA CYS A 146 5.08 -2.10 -1.40
C CYS A 146 6.48 -2.54 -0.92
N LEU A 147 7.25 -3.21 -1.76
CA LEU A 147 8.58 -3.70 -1.40
C LEU A 147 9.55 -2.54 -1.10
N THR A 148 10.24 -2.62 0.05
CA THR A 148 11.26 -1.65 0.48
C THR A 148 10.76 -0.20 0.60
N THR A 149 9.57 0.01 1.15
CA THR A 149 9.03 1.34 1.44
C THR A 149 9.44 1.82 2.83
N SER A 150 9.41 3.14 3.06
CA SER A 150 9.79 3.77 4.33
C SER A 150 8.61 4.37 5.10
N PHE A 151 7.38 4.01 4.76
CA PHE A 151 6.20 4.48 5.47
C PHE A 151 6.20 4.02 6.93
N GLU A 152 5.79 4.90 7.82
CA GLU A 152 5.62 4.56 9.24
C GLU A 152 4.33 3.77 9.48
N LYS A 153 3.31 4.03 8.69
CA LYS A 153 1.99 3.39 8.77
C LYS A 153 1.44 3.09 7.37
N ILE A 154 0.89 1.88 7.21
CA ILE A 154 0.20 1.47 5.98
C ILE A 154 -1.23 1.09 6.33
N ILE A 155 -2.19 1.63 5.60
CA ILE A 155 -3.62 1.33 5.74
C ILE A 155 -4.11 0.75 4.42
N VAL A 156 -4.57 -0.49 4.49
CA VAL A 156 -5.18 -1.22 3.38
C VAL A 156 -6.69 -1.02 3.44
N PRO A 157 -7.35 -0.55 2.37
CA PRO A 157 -8.76 -0.21 2.39
C PRO A 157 -9.68 -1.43 2.53
N GLU A 158 -10.88 -1.19 3.03
CA GLU A 158 -11.95 -2.19 2.94
C GLU A 158 -12.24 -2.51 1.47
N GLY A 159 -12.58 -3.77 1.18
CA GLY A 159 -12.71 -4.29 -0.17
C GLY A 159 -11.43 -4.94 -0.71
N CYS A 160 -10.28 -4.74 -0.07
CA CYS A 160 -9.08 -5.50 -0.42
C CYS A 160 -9.26 -6.96 0.04
N GLU A 161 -9.03 -7.87 -0.91
CA GLU A 161 -9.26 -9.30 -0.71
C GLU A 161 -7.97 -10.10 -0.59
N GLU A 162 -6.90 -9.67 -1.27
CA GLU A 162 -5.65 -10.42 -1.33
C GLU A 162 -4.41 -9.54 -1.23
N VAL A 163 -3.48 -9.96 -0.37
CA VAL A 163 -2.12 -9.44 -0.24
C VAL A 163 -1.18 -10.47 -0.85
N LEU A 164 -0.67 -10.18 -2.06
CA LEU A 164 0.08 -11.15 -2.84
C LEU A 164 1.58 -11.17 -2.50
N TYR A 165 2.31 -12.08 -3.12
CA TYR A 165 3.69 -12.43 -2.84
C TYR A 165 4.60 -11.21 -2.60
N ASN A 166 5.21 -11.14 -1.41
CA ASN A 166 6.14 -10.09 -1.01
C ASN A 166 5.61 -8.65 -1.13
N SER A 167 4.30 -8.43 -1.29
CA SER A 167 3.77 -7.06 -1.46
C SER A 167 4.03 -6.17 -0.25
N LEU A 168 4.01 -6.73 0.97
CA LEU A 168 4.33 -6.04 2.22
C LEU A 168 5.64 -6.59 2.82
N ARG A 169 6.75 -6.44 2.07
CA ARG A 169 8.06 -6.93 2.48
C ARG A 169 9.08 -5.79 2.64
N GLU A 170 9.96 -5.92 3.63
CA GLU A 170 11.08 -4.99 3.86
C GLU A 170 10.60 -3.54 4.04
N LEU A 171 9.60 -3.32 4.90
CA LEU A 171 8.94 -2.04 5.10
C LEU A 171 9.74 -1.05 5.96
N GLY A 172 11.03 -1.30 6.18
CA GLY A 172 11.95 -0.36 6.83
C GLY A 172 11.46 0.10 8.21
N ASN A 173 10.96 1.32 8.30
CA ASN A 173 10.54 1.97 9.54
C ASN A 173 9.06 1.76 9.88
N CYS A 174 8.36 0.87 9.21
CA CYS A 174 6.92 0.68 9.41
C CYS A 174 6.64 0.15 10.84
N LYS A 175 5.80 0.88 11.55
CA LYS A 175 5.38 0.58 12.93
C LYS A 175 3.98 0.02 13.01
N TYR A 176 3.16 0.25 11.98
CA TYR A 176 1.76 -0.11 12.00
C TYR A 176 1.23 -0.48 10.62
N ILE A 177 0.53 -1.59 10.54
CA ILE A 177 -0.22 -2.00 9.33
C ILE A 177 -1.65 -2.30 9.73
N GLU A 178 -2.59 -1.77 8.98
CA GLU A 178 -4.00 -2.08 9.09
C GLU A 178 -4.47 -2.85 7.87
N LEU A 179 -5.02 -4.04 8.10
CA LEU A 179 -5.54 -4.95 7.10
C LEU A 179 -7.06 -5.08 7.25
N PRO A 180 -7.82 -5.06 6.15
CA PRO A 180 -9.27 -4.93 6.17
C PRO A 180 -10.00 -6.19 6.64
N SER A 181 -11.28 -6.01 6.94
CA SER A 181 -12.19 -7.13 7.30
C SER A 181 -12.50 -8.06 6.11
N THR A 182 -12.33 -7.56 4.90
CA THR A 182 -12.61 -8.26 3.64
C THR A 182 -11.46 -9.17 3.18
N LEU A 183 -10.34 -9.17 3.89
CA LEU A 183 -9.15 -9.91 3.50
C LEU A 183 -9.36 -11.41 3.56
N LYS A 184 -9.09 -12.11 2.46
CA LYS A 184 -9.27 -13.56 2.28
C LYS A 184 -7.97 -14.33 2.20
N TYR A 185 -6.89 -13.67 1.74
CA TYR A 185 -5.61 -14.32 1.50
C TYR A 185 -4.42 -13.40 1.75
N ILE A 186 -3.38 -13.93 2.40
CA ILE A 186 -2.08 -13.27 2.60
C ILE A 186 -1.01 -14.26 2.15
N ASP A 187 -0.25 -13.88 1.12
CA ASP A 187 0.93 -14.62 0.69
C ASP A 187 2.15 -14.30 1.59
N VAL A 188 3.36 -14.62 1.18
CA VAL A 188 4.57 -14.39 1.98
C VAL A 188 4.62 -12.96 2.52
N PHE A 189 4.59 -12.87 3.83
CA PHE A 189 4.55 -11.63 4.58
C PHE A 189 5.81 -11.52 5.46
N ASP A 190 6.74 -10.68 5.06
CA ASP A 190 8.01 -10.44 5.75
C ASP A 190 8.28 -8.93 5.85
N PRO A 191 7.51 -8.19 6.68
CA PRO A 191 7.56 -6.73 6.69
C PRO A 191 8.89 -6.19 7.19
N ARG A 192 9.67 -6.93 8.00
CA ARG A 192 10.94 -6.48 8.60
C ARG A 192 10.87 -5.04 9.12
N GLY A 193 9.70 -4.66 9.62
CA GLY A 193 9.47 -3.33 10.17
C GLY A 193 10.18 -3.10 11.50
N ASP A 194 9.75 -2.06 12.22
CA ASP A 194 10.25 -1.75 13.56
C ASP A 194 10.10 -2.94 14.51
N SER A 195 11.00 -3.03 15.51
CA SER A 195 11.00 -4.08 16.53
C SER A 195 9.73 -4.11 17.40
N GLN A 196 8.90 -3.07 17.33
CA GLN A 196 7.62 -2.93 18.02
C GLN A 196 6.44 -2.81 17.06
N MET A 197 6.58 -3.36 15.86
CA MET A 197 5.54 -3.29 14.84
C MET A 197 4.24 -3.93 15.33
N GLU A 198 3.13 -3.27 15.01
CA GLU A 198 1.78 -3.74 15.25
C GLU A 198 1.04 -3.96 13.93
N ILE A 199 0.28 -5.04 13.86
CA ILE A 199 -0.60 -5.33 12.74
C ILE A 199 -2.01 -5.49 13.29
N VAL A 200 -2.94 -4.73 12.73
CA VAL A 200 -4.37 -4.89 12.98
C VAL A 200 -4.98 -5.61 11.77
N LEU A 201 -5.41 -6.84 11.95
CA LEU A 201 -6.08 -7.65 10.93
C LEU A 201 -7.56 -7.77 11.31
N LYS A 202 -8.42 -7.05 10.60
CA LYS A 202 -9.85 -6.94 10.91
C LYS A 202 -10.70 -8.13 10.44
N ALA A 203 -10.13 -9.08 9.71
CA ALA A 203 -10.85 -10.22 9.17
C ALA A 203 -11.38 -11.14 10.28
N LYS A 204 -12.70 -11.44 10.26
CA LYS A 204 -13.35 -12.35 11.22
C LYS A 204 -13.09 -13.82 10.90
N GLU A 205 -12.93 -14.15 9.65
CA GLU A 205 -12.44 -15.46 9.22
C GLU A 205 -10.93 -15.37 8.99
N VAL A 206 -10.22 -16.41 9.43
CA VAL A 206 -8.75 -16.44 9.32
C VAL A 206 -8.36 -16.50 7.84
N PRO A 207 -7.66 -15.52 7.28
CA PRO A 207 -7.28 -15.54 5.88
C PRO A 207 -6.43 -16.76 5.52
N GLY A 208 -6.63 -17.26 4.31
CA GLY A 208 -5.74 -18.25 3.71
C GLY A 208 -4.33 -17.72 3.59
N THR A 209 -3.33 -18.59 3.60
CA THR A 209 -1.94 -18.19 3.41
C THR A 209 -1.16 -19.30 2.71
N ASP A 210 0.04 -18.97 2.22
CA ASP A 210 1.01 -19.94 1.76
C ASP A 210 1.61 -20.75 2.94
N ASN A 211 2.47 -21.72 2.66
CA ASN A 211 2.99 -22.68 3.65
C ASN A 211 3.83 -22.05 4.76
N THR A 212 4.46 -20.89 4.53
CA THR A 212 5.34 -20.23 5.50
C THR A 212 5.21 -18.69 5.49
N PRO A 213 3.99 -18.15 5.68
CA PRO A 213 3.74 -16.74 5.41
C PRO A 213 4.41 -15.78 6.41
N PHE A 214 4.61 -16.21 7.66
CA PHE A 214 4.97 -15.33 8.78
C PHE A 214 6.29 -15.74 9.47
N GLU A 215 7.28 -16.28 8.76
CA GLU A 215 8.51 -16.79 9.38
C GLU A 215 9.31 -15.76 10.17
N LYS A 216 9.22 -14.48 9.82
CA LYS A 216 9.99 -13.39 10.44
C LYS A 216 9.14 -12.41 11.23
N CYS A 217 7.95 -12.82 11.66
CA CYS A 217 7.02 -11.96 12.39
C CYS A 217 7.11 -12.07 13.92
N THR A 218 8.09 -12.79 14.48
CA THR A 218 8.24 -13.07 15.92
C THR A 218 8.46 -11.82 16.79
N HIS A 219 8.69 -10.66 16.20
CA HIS A 219 8.78 -9.35 16.89
C HIS A 219 7.49 -8.55 16.83
N ILE A 220 6.51 -8.99 16.03
CA ILE A 220 5.28 -8.27 15.69
C ILE A 220 4.15 -8.69 16.62
N THR A 221 3.36 -7.72 17.10
CA THR A 221 2.08 -7.98 17.75
C THR A 221 0.97 -7.97 16.72
N LEU A 222 0.20 -9.06 16.63
CA LEU A 222 -0.98 -9.16 15.77
C LEU A 222 -2.25 -8.92 16.58
N TYR A 223 -3.06 -7.96 16.18
CA TYR A 223 -4.38 -7.71 16.73
C TYR A 223 -5.46 -8.22 15.77
N VAL A 224 -6.42 -8.98 16.31
CA VAL A 224 -7.51 -9.60 15.55
C VAL A 224 -8.86 -9.33 16.22
N PRO A 225 -10.01 -9.45 15.53
CA PRO A 225 -11.32 -9.28 16.16
C PRO A 225 -11.47 -10.19 17.38
N LYS A 226 -11.99 -9.65 18.45
CA LYS A 226 -12.15 -10.34 19.76
C LYS A 226 -12.89 -11.65 19.61
N GLU A 227 -13.96 -11.66 18.84
CA GLU A 227 -14.79 -12.84 18.56
C GLU A 227 -14.06 -13.92 17.74
N SER A 228 -12.93 -13.56 17.10
CA SER A 228 -12.15 -14.46 16.24
C SER A 228 -10.81 -14.87 16.86
N LEU A 229 -10.46 -14.34 18.03
CA LEU A 229 -9.15 -14.59 18.66
C LEU A 229 -8.86 -16.09 18.79
N ASP A 230 -9.80 -16.87 19.26
CA ASP A 230 -9.63 -18.32 19.43
C ASP A 230 -9.39 -19.04 18.09
N LYS A 231 -10.00 -18.56 16.99
CA LYS A 231 -9.78 -19.12 15.66
C LYS A 231 -8.32 -18.89 15.20
N TYR A 232 -7.79 -17.68 15.40
CA TYR A 232 -6.40 -17.34 15.08
C TYR A 232 -5.41 -18.11 15.94
N LEU A 233 -5.68 -18.27 17.24
CA LEU A 233 -4.84 -19.05 18.15
C LEU A 233 -4.88 -20.55 17.87
N ALA A 234 -5.96 -21.08 17.30
CA ALA A 234 -6.08 -22.46 16.89
C ALA A 234 -5.43 -22.77 15.54
N ASP A 235 -5.21 -21.75 14.70
CA ASP A 235 -4.63 -21.93 13.36
C ASP A 235 -3.10 -21.95 13.42
N SER A 236 -2.50 -23.09 13.09
CA SER A 236 -1.05 -23.31 13.14
C SER A 236 -0.25 -22.42 12.17
N ARG A 237 -0.91 -21.83 11.16
CA ARG A 237 -0.30 -20.89 10.22
C ARG A 237 -0.04 -19.53 10.88
N TYR A 238 -0.78 -19.19 11.93
CA TYR A 238 -0.69 -17.93 12.68
C TYR A 238 -0.09 -18.13 14.07
N ASN A 239 -0.56 -19.14 14.80
CA ASN A 239 -0.12 -19.39 16.18
C ASN A 239 1.38 -19.69 16.25
N GLY A 240 2.08 -18.99 17.15
CA GLY A 240 3.53 -19.12 17.34
C GLY A 240 4.39 -18.43 16.27
N LYS A 241 3.77 -17.71 15.32
CA LYS A 241 4.49 -16.95 14.28
C LYS A 241 4.72 -15.50 14.67
N PHE A 242 3.89 -14.95 15.54
CA PHE A 242 3.94 -13.59 16.05
C PHE A 242 4.49 -13.56 17.48
N LYS A 243 4.96 -12.38 17.93
CA LYS A 243 5.32 -12.15 19.33
C LYS A 243 4.13 -12.43 20.23
N GLU A 244 2.96 -11.99 19.82
CA GLU A 244 1.70 -12.14 20.53
C GLU A 244 0.54 -11.96 19.56
N ILE A 245 -0.54 -12.70 19.76
CA ILE A 245 -1.84 -12.47 19.07
C ILE A 245 -2.83 -12.03 20.13
N LYS A 246 -3.43 -10.87 19.95
CA LYS A 246 -4.35 -10.22 20.89
C LYS A 246 -5.69 -9.88 20.23
N ALA A 247 -6.71 -9.74 21.04
CA ALA A 247 -7.93 -9.08 20.60
C ALA A 247 -7.65 -7.60 20.29
N ILE A 248 -8.24 -7.09 19.21
CA ILE A 248 -8.33 -5.65 18.98
C ILE A 248 -8.98 -5.05 20.25
N PRO A 249 -8.33 -4.11 20.94
CA PRO A 249 -8.93 -3.49 22.11
C PRO A 249 -10.28 -2.86 21.75
N ASP A 250 -11.26 -2.98 22.66
CA ASP A 250 -12.59 -2.39 22.47
C ASP A 250 -12.51 -0.84 22.29
N ASN A 251 -11.33 -0.23 22.51
CA ASN A 251 -11.02 1.19 22.42
C ASN A 251 -9.90 1.54 21.44
N VAL A 252 -9.68 0.79 20.35
CA VAL A 252 -8.95 1.35 19.20
C VAL A 252 -9.91 2.28 18.50
N THR A 253 -10.16 3.43 19.12
CA THR A 253 -10.74 4.57 18.43
C THR A 253 -9.69 5.03 17.40
N ILE A 254 -9.97 4.86 16.12
CA ILE A 254 -9.30 5.66 15.10
C ILE A 254 -9.52 7.09 15.54
N LYS A 255 -8.44 7.83 15.81
CA LYS A 255 -8.59 9.22 16.28
C LYS A 255 -9.45 9.97 15.27
N GLY A 256 -10.63 10.37 15.67
CA GLY A 256 -11.60 11.02 14.80
C GLY A 256 -12.75 10.11 14.29
N ASP A 257 -12.66 8.80 14.41
CA ASP A 257 -13.79 7.88 14.20
C ASP A 257 -14.66 7.83 15.46
N VAL A 258 -15.49 8.84 15.60
CA VAL A 258 -16.31 9.04 16.78
C VAL A 258 -17.52 8.12 16.81
N ASN A 259 -18.04 7.80 15.63
CA ASN A 259 -19.22 6.94 15.51
C ASN A 259 -18.88 5.43 15.50
N GLY A 260 -17.57 5.08 15.41
CA GLY A 260 -17.09 3.70 15.46
C GLY A 260 -17.34 2.90 14.18
N ASP A 261 -17.57 3.58 13.03
CA ASP A 261 -17.84 2.89 11.76
C ASP A 261 -16.57 2.50 11.00
N GLY A 262 -15.39 2.82 11.55
CA GLY A 262 -14.08 2.52 10.96
C GLY A 262 -13.59 3.55 9.95
N LYS A 263 -14.28 4.68 9.80
CA LYS A 263 -13.91 5.79 8.92
C LYS A 263 -13.89 7.09 9.69
N VAL A 264 -13.05 8.03 9.26
CA VAL A 264 -13.09 9.42 9.78
C VAL A 264 -13.64 10.31 8.67
N ASN A 265 -14.87 10.78 8.83
CA ASN A 265 -15.55 11.55 7.79
C ASN A 265 -16.59 12.52 8.37
N SER A 266 -17.42 13.14 7.54
CA SER A 266 -18.44 14.08 7.99
C SER A 266 -19.51 13.49 8.92
N ALA A 267 -19.66 12.15 8.96
CA ALA A 267 -20.59 11.52 9.92
C ALA A 267 -20.06 11.63 11.35
N ASP A 268 -18.73 11.57 11.55
CA ASP A 268 -18.11 11.77 12.86
C ASP A 268 -18.25 13.21 13.34
N VAL A 269 -18.07 14.17 12.43
CA VAL A 269 -18.34 15.59 12.72
C VAL A 269 -19.77 15.79 13.22
N THR A 270 -20.75 15.16 12.56
CA THR A 270 -22.15 15.18 12.97
C THR A 270 -22.33 14.55 14.35
N THR A 271 -21.60 13.48 14.62
CA THR A 271 -21.64 12.77 15.91
C THR A 271 -21.09 13.63 17.05
N VAL A 272 -19.94 14.29 16.87
CA VAL A 272 -19.39 15.26 17.85
C VAL A 272 -20.34 16.44 18.04
N TYR A 273 -20.93 16.96 16.96
CA TYR A 273 -21.90 18.04 17.04
C TYR A 273 -23.14 17.67 17.88
N ASN A 274 -23.68 16.46 17.67
CA ASN A 274 -24.81 15.96 18.43
C ASN A 274 -24.46 15.77 19.92
N TYR A 275 -23.26 15.30 20.23
CA TYR A 275 -22.76 15.19 21.61
C TYR A 275 -22.65 16.55 22.27
N ILE A 276 -22.14 17.57 21.57
CA ILE A 276 -22.10 18.97 22.11
C ILE A 276 -23.49 19.50 22.36
N ALA A 277 -24.45 19.20 21.50
CA ALA A 277 -25.83 19.65 21.61
C ALA A 277 -26.56 18.98 22.79
N ASP A 278 -26.38 17.67 22.98
CA ASP A 278 -26.94 16.90 24.11
C ASP A 278 -26.11 15.64 24.39
N SER A 279 -25.17 15.75 25.33
CA SER A 279 -24.32 14.64 25.74
C SER A 279 -25.08 13.50 26.43
N SER A 280 -26.30 13.75 26.92
CA SER A 280 -27.12 12.73 27.59
C SER A 280 -27.86 11.82 26.60
N ALA A 281 -27.97 12.23 25.35
CA ALA A 281 -28.66 11.50 24.31
C ALA A 281 -27.76 10.44 23.63
N THR A 282 -26.45 10.34 24.01
CA THR A 282 -25.49 9.43 23.41
C THR A 282 -24.83 8.54 24.45
N SER A 283 -24.35 7.38 24.03
CA SER A 283 -23.54 6.47 24.86
C SER A 283 -22.04 6.72 24.73
N LEU A 284 -21.63 7.80 24.06
CA LEU A 284 -20.24 8.15 23.82
C LEU A 284 -19.55 8.63 25.11
N THR A 285 -18.30 8.25 25.27
CA THR A 285 -17.44 8.72 26.37
C THR A 285 -16.73 10.01 26.00
N LEU A 286 -16.27 10.76 26.99
CA LEU A 286 -15.48 11.97 26.80
C LEU A 286 -14.25 11.67 25.87
N ASP A 287 -13.52 10.58 26.13
CA ASP A 287 -12.33 10.19 25.38
C ASP A 287 -12.59 9.90 23.89
N GLN A 288 -13.83 9.58 23.52
CA GLN A 288 -14.20 9.34 22.12
C GLN A 288 -14.45 10.63 21.34
N VAL A 289 -14.88 11.68 22.01
CA VAL A 289 -15.34 12.96 21.41
C VAL A 289 -14.39 14.13 21.65
N ASP A 290 -13.49 14.04 22.62
CA ASP A 290 -12.42 15.00 22.90
C ASP A 290 -11.24 14.72 21.93
N ILE A 291 -11.34 15.31 20.75
CA ILE A 291 -10.41 15.04 19.64
C ILE A 291 -9.02 15.61 19.92
N ASN A 292 -8.96 16.75 20.60
CA ASN A 292 -7.69 17.44 20.92
C ASN A 292 -7.08 17.00 22.26
N GLY A 293 -7.84 16.31 23.11
CA GLY A 293 -7.36 15.81 24.41
C GLY A 293 -7.26 16.87 25.48
N ASP A 294 -8.00 17.98 25.38
CA ASP A 294 -7.96 19.08 26.35
C ASP A 294 -8.90 18.90 27.55
N GLY A 295 -9.65 17.81 27.59
CA GLY A 295 -10.61 17.46 28.64
C GLY A 295 -11.96 18.15 28.49
N LYS A 296 -12.25 18.77 27.35
CA LYS A 296 -13.51 19.42 27.02
C LYS A 296 -13.97 19.03 25.64
N VAL A 297 -15.28 19.01 25.42
CA VAL A 297 -15.86 18.79 24.07
C VAL A 297 -16.56 20.06 23.63
N ASN A 298 -16.03 20.68 22.59
CA ASN A 298 -16.52 21.95 22.08
C ASN A 298 -16.18 22.15 20.57
N ALA A 299 -16.35 23.35 20.04
CA ALA A 299 -16.12 23.64 18.63
C ALA A 299 -14.65 23.43 18.18
N THR A 300 -13.67 23.40 19.10
CA THR A 300 -12.29 23.12 18.74
C THR A 300 -12.10 21.67 18.31
N ASP A 301 -12.81 20.73 18.96
CA ASP A 301 -12.78 19.30 18.58
C ASP A 301 -13.35 19.07 17.18
N ILE A 302 -14.41 19.81 16.84
CA ILE A 302 -14.96 19.80 15.47
C ILE A 302 -13.93 20.32 14.48
N THR A 303 -13.21 21.40 14.83
CA THR A 303 -12.17 21.96 13.96
C THR A 303 -11.02 20.98 13.78
N ASP A 304 -10.58 20.32 14.85
CA ASP A 304 -9.50 19.34 14.78
C ASP A 304 -9.91 18.08 14.02
N LEU A 305 -11.18 17.69 14.15
CA LEU A 305 -11.73 16.59 13.35
C LEU A 305 -11.80 16.96 11.86
N TYR A 306 -12.18 18.18 11.51
CA TYR A 306 -12.09 18.64 10.11
C TYR A 306 -10.64 18.65 9.60
N ASN A 307 -9.67 19.05 10.42
CA ASN A 307 -8.26 19.01 10.05
C ASN A 307 -7.80 17.56 9.79
N ILE A 308 -8.24 16.59 10.57
CA ILE A 308 -7.98 15.17 10.34
C ILE A 308 -8.57 14.73 8.99
N ILE A 309 -9.83 15.09 8.72
CA ILE A 309 -10.53 14.73 7.46
C ILE A 309 -9.87 15.38 6.22
N GLN A 310 -9.36 16.60 6.33
CA GLN A 310 -8.72 17.30 5.20
C GLN A 310 -7.30 16.83 4.91
N VAL A 311 -6.65 16.17 5.85
CA VAL A 311 -5.32 15.55 5.68
C VAL A 311 -5.47 14.12 5.13
N GLU A 312 -6.67 13.61 5.09
CA GLU A 312 -7.07 12.38 4.44
C GLU A 312 -7.44 12.62 2.97
#